data_251c236424cc56cc81f8bd77865f4ffd
#
_entry.id   251c236424cc56cc81f8bd77865f4ffd
#
_cell.length_a   1.000
_cell.length_b   1.000
_cell.length_c   1.000
_cell.angle_alpha   90.00
_cell.angle_beta   90.00
_cell.angle_gamma   90.00
#
_symmetry.space_group_name_H-M   'P 1'
#
loop_
_entity.id
_entity.type
_entity.pdbx_description
1 polymer ?
#
loop_
_entity_poly.entity_id
_entity_poly.type
_entity_poly.pdbx_seq_one_letter_code
_entity_poly.pdbx_strand_id
1 'polypeptide(L)'
;VAEIVLESVASSLSVLNKDEMELGVALIDIGGGTTDLAIFCNGTIKHTWELALGGNNLTSDLSVGLRTPLQEAEELKYLYGGALASMIKENHIIEVPTVGDRKPRKVSQRIMVEILEARMEEILQMVNKNISASGYRNRINAGIVLTGGTALLANIVEMAEQVFDLPVRIGYPQGVGGRIEDIRSPRCTTGVGLVLYGSKAKTYVPKERGGVFSRFSRDELKQH
;
A
#
# COMPACT_ATOMS: atom_id res chain seq x y z
N VAL A 1 -2.92 18.54 14.56
CA VAL A 1 -3.65 17.64 13.66
C VAL A 1 -4.90 18.38 13.22
N ALA A 2 -5.08 18.56 11.92
CA ALA A 2 -6.24 19.24 11.36
C ALA A 2 -7.39 18.25 11.11
N GLU A 3 -7.09 17.07 10.59
CA GLU A 3 -8.05 16.03 10.27
C GLU A 3 -7.37 14.66 10.26
N ILE A 4 -8.14 13.59 10.44
CA ILE A 4 -7.69 12.20 10.33
C ILE A 4 -8.43 11.57 9.15
N VAL A 5 -7.69 10.97 8.23
CA VAL A 5 -8.22 10.35 7.01
C VAL A 5 -7.83 8.87 7.00
N LEU A 6 -8.77 7.99 6.65
CA LEU A 6 -8.48 6.57 6.46
C LEU A 6 -7.47 6.39 5.31
N GLU A 7 -6.51 5.50 5.48
CA GLU A 7 -5.46 5.23 4.49
C GLU A 7 -6.05 4.82 3.14
N SER A 8 -7.01 3.89 3.15
CA SER A 8 -7.72 3.44 1.96
C SER A 8 -8.50 4.55 1.23
N VAL A 9 -9.03 5.54 1.97
CA VAL A 9 -9.68 6.73 1.38
C VAL A 9 -8.63 7.63 0.72
N ALA A 10 -7.50 7.86 1.39
CA ALA A 10 -6.41 8.65 0.82
C ALA A 10 -5.87 7.99 -0.47
N SER A 11 -5.48 6.71 -0.40
CA SER A 11 -4.96 5.96 -1.55
C SER A 11 -5.93 5.97 -2.73
N SER A 12 -7.25 5.82 -2.47
CA SER A 12 -8.27 5.84 -3.54
C SER A 12 -8.29 7.12 -4.36
N LEU A 13 -8.06 8.27 -3.72
CA LEU A 13 -8.04 9.57 -4.40
C LEU A 13 -6.90 9.72 -5.41
N SER A 14 -5.83 8.98 -5.22
CA SER A 14 -4.65 9.03 -6.08
C SER A 14 -4.61 7.94 -7.14
N VAL A 15 -5.35 6.82 -6.97
CA VAL A 15 -5.21 5.66 -7.88
C VAL A 15 -6.47 5.24 -8.61
N LEU A 16 -7.66 5.59 -8.10
CA LEU A 16 -8.93 5.22 -8.72
C LEU A 16 -9.47 6.35 -9.60
N ASN A 17 -10.06 5.96 -10.74
CA ASN A 17 -10.84 6.90 -11.54
C ASN A 17 -12.33 6.81 -11.19
N LYS A 18 -13.11 7.77 -11.69
CA LYS A 18 -14.55 7.87 -11.40
C LYS A 18 -15.33 6.69 -11.95
N ASP A 19 -14.96 6.21 -13.13
CA ASP A 19 -15.67 5.12 -13.80
C ASP A 19 -15.48 3.80 -13.05
N GLU A 20 -14.28 3.53 -12.53
CA GLU A 20 -14.01 2.37 -11.65
C GLU A 20 -14.86 2.43 -10.39
N MET A 21 -14.90 3.60 -9.72
CA MET A 21 -15.71 3.77 -8.50
C MET A 21 -17.21 3.61 -8.78
N GLU A 22 -17.68 4.03 -9.94
CA GLU A 22 -19.09 3.90 -10.33
C GLU A 22 -19.45 2.46 -10.67
N LEU A 23 -18.63 1.79 -11.49
CA LEU A 23 -18.84 0.40 -11.91
C LEU A 23 -18.68 -0.60 -10.75
N GLY A 24 -17.89 -0.25 -9.77
CA GLY A 24 -17.54 -1.08 -8.64
C GLY A 24 -16.13 -1.64 -8.73
N VAL A 25 -15.28 -1.30 -7.76
CA VAL A 25 -13.86 -1.67 -7.67
C VAL A 25 -13.49 -1.97 -6.23
N ALA A 26 -12.58 -2.93 -6.02
CA ALA A 26 -11.92 -3.12 -4.76
C ALA A 26 -10.48 -2.60 -4.84
N LEU A 27 -10.14 -1.64 -3.99
CA LEU A 27 -8.79 -1.16 -3.78
C LEU A 27 -8.16 -1.95 -2.64
N ILE A 28 -6.98 -2.49 -2.88
CA ILE A 28 -6.18 -3.22 -1.88
C ILE A 28 -4.82 -2.53 -1.80
N ASP A 29 -4.54 -1.90 -0.67
CA ASP A 29 -3.26 -1.27 -0.37
C ASP A 29 -2.43 -2.20 0.52
N ILE A 30 -1.37 -2.78 -0.04
CA ILE A 30 -0.50 -3.72 0.67
C ILE A 30 0.76 -2.99 1.09
N GLY A 31 0.74 -2.49 2.31
CA GLY A 31 1.87 -1.81 2.94
C GLY A 31 2.94 -2.76 3.48
N GLY A 32 3.79 -2.24 4.36
CA GLY A 32 4.78 -3.05 5.09
C GLY A 32 4.15 -3.83 6.23
N GLY A 33 3.30 -3.22 7.04
CA GLY A 33 2.70 -3.80 8.23
C GLY A 33 1.23 -4.19 8.09
N THR A 34 0.50 -3.54 7.19
CA THR A 34 -0.95 -3.72 7.00
C THR A 34 -1.30 -3.95 5.56
N THR A 35 -2.47 -4.52 5.36
CA THR A 35 -3.18 -4.60 4.08
C THR A 35 -4.57 -4.01 4.28
N ASP A 36 -4.86 -2.94 3.55
CA ASP A 36 -6.09 -2.18 3.64
C ASP A 36 -6.97 -2.46 2.44
N LEU A 37 -8.25 -2.77 2.69
CA LEU A 37 -9.27 -3.00 1.67
C LEU A 37 -10.30 -1.89 1.70
N ALA A 38 -10.65 -1.36 0.53
CA ALA A 38 -11.82 -0.51 0.34
C ALA A 38 -12.59 -0.91 -0.91
N ILE A 39 -13.90 -1.13 -0.78
CA ILE A 39 -14.80 -1.43 -1.91
C ILE A 39 -15.63 -0.21 -2.21
N PHE A 40 -15.60 0.21 -3.46
CA PHE A 40 -16.40 1.31 -4.01
C PHE A 40 -17.45 0.77 -4.97
N CYS A 41 -18.66 1.32 -4.92
CA CYS A 41 -19.74 1.08 -5.87
C CYS A 41 -20.62 2.32 -5.95
N ASN A 42 -21.10 2.66 -7.15
CA ASN A 42 -21.91 3.86 -7.39
C ASN A 42 -21.25 5.11 -6.84
N GLY A 43 -19.96 5.27 -7.11
CA GLY A 43 -19.14 6.43 -6.73
C GLY A 43 -18.87 6.59 -5.23
N THR A 44 -19.30 5.66 -4.37
CA THR A 44 -19.16 5.76 -2.92
C THR A 44 -18.54 4.52 -2.30
N ILE A 45 -17.83 4.71 -1.18
CA ILE A 45 -17.27 3.62 -0.39
C ILE A 45 -18.39 2.81 0.27
N LYS A 46 -18.32 1.49 0.17
CA LYS A 46 -19.33 0.57 0.70
C LYS A 46 -18.82 -0.32 1.82
N HIS A 47 -17.53 -0.64 1.78
CA HIS A 47 -16.90 -1.50 2.76
C HIS A 47 -15.44 -1.11 2.92
N THR A 48 -14.94 -1.17 4.14
CA THR A 48 -13.52 -1.06 4.47
C THR A 48 -13.14 -2.15 5.45
N TRP A 49 -11.91 -2.64 5.30
CA TRP A 49 -11.36 -3.63 6.21
C TRP A 49 -9.84 -3.52 6.21
N GLU A 50 -9.22 -3.87 7.32
CA GLU A 50 -7.79 -3.84 7.54
C GLU A 50 -7.31 -5.18 8.08
N LEU A 51 -6.16 -5.63 7.59
CA LEU A 51 -5.46 -6.82 8.02
C LEU A 51 -4.06 -6.43 8.50
N ALA A 52 -3.69 -6.83 9.72
CA ALA A 52 -2.38 -6.57 10.31
C ALA A 52 -1.30 -7.53 9.75
N LEU A 53 -1.27 -7.72 8.44
CA LEU A 53 -0.25 -8.44 7.67
C LEU A 53 0.13 -7.62 6.44
N GLY A 54 1.41 -7.66 6.07
CA GLY A 54 1.94 -6.95 4.91
C GLY A 54 3.34 -7.41 4.52
N GLY A 55 4.09 -6.58 3.81
CA GLY A 55 5.41 -6.91 3.28
C GLY A 55 6.45 -7.32 4.32
N ASN A 56 6.34 -6.84 5.56
CA ASN A 56 7.22 -7.22 6.67
C ASN A 56 7.05 -8.69 7.08
N ASN A 57 5.86 -9.26 6.91
CA ASN A 57 5.60 -10.67 7.17
C ASN A 57 6.32 -11.54 6.13
N LEU A 58 6.32 -11.13 4.85
CA LEU A 58 7.09 -11.79 3.80
C LEU A 58 8.58 -11.79 4.14
N THR A 59 9.11 -10.63 4.58
CA THR A 59 10.51 -10.48 4.99
C THR A 59 10.85 -11.37 6.17
N SER A 60 9.97 -11.43 7.18
CA SER A 60 10.14 -12.27 8.36
C SER A 60 10.19 -13.76 8.01
N ASP A 61 9.26 -14.23 7.17
CA ASP A 61 9.21 -15.61 6.72
C ASP A 61 10.47 -15.98 5.91
N LEU A 62 10.92 -15.05 5.07
CA LEU A 62 12.14 -15.23 4.29
C LEU A 62 13.37 -15.28 5.21
N SER A 63 13.46 -14.40 6.21
CA SER A 63 14.52 -14.40 7.21
C SER A 63 14.60 -15.73 7.96
N VAL A 64 13.46 -16.26 8.40
CA VAL A 64 13.38 -17.55 9.10
C VAL A 64 13.70 -18.71 8.15
N GLY A 65 13.07 -18.76 6.99
CA GLY A 65 13.23 -19.85 6.01
C GLY A 65 14.67 -19.95 5.46
N LEU A 66 15.29 -18.82 5.21
CA LEU A 66 16.67 -18.75 4.75
C LEU A 66 17.70 -18.65 5.89
N ARG A 67 17.29 -18.48 7.14
CA ARG A 67 18.17 -18.28 8.30
C ARG A 67 19.17 -17.14 8.05
N THR A 68 18.68 -16.02 7.56
CA THR A 68 19.41 -14.80 7.22
C THR A 68 18.97 -13.65 8.12
N PRO A 69 19.79 -12.62 8.37
CA PRO A 69 19.34 -11.42 9.06
C PRO A 69 18.14 -10.76 8.36
N LEU A 70 17.27 -10.11 9.14
CA LEU A 70 16.04 -9.51 8.62
C LEU A 70 16.31 -8.45 7.53
N GLN A 71 17.35 -7.66 7.70
CA GLN A 71 17.75 -6.65 6.73
C GLN A 71 18.16 -7.29 5.39
N GLU A 72 18.96 -8.35 5.45
CA GLU A 72 19.38 -9.13 4.28
C GLU A 72 18.17 -9.78 3.57
N ALA A 73 17.21 -10.30 4.37
CA ALA A 73 15.97 -10.85 3.83
C ALA A 73 15.15 -9.79 3.06
N GLU A 74 15.10 -8.55 3.56
CA GLU A 74 14.42 -7.44 2.88
C GLU A 74 15.11 -7.10 1.55
N GLU A 75 16.45 -7.04 1.54
CA GLU A 75 17.23 -6.78 0.32
C GLU A 75 17.03 -7.91 -0.71
N LEU A 76 17.09 -9.17 -0.27
CA LEU A 76 16.85 -10.32 -1.12
C LEU A 76 15.43 -10.33 -1.70
N LYS A 77 14.42 -10.01 -0.88
CA LYS A 77 13.02 -9.85 -1.32
C LYS A 77 12.90 -8.78 -2.40
N TYR A 78 13.58 -7.66 -2.22
CA TYR A 78 13.55 -6.55 -3.18
C TYR A 78 14.23 -6.91 -4.50
N LEU A 79 15.37 -7.58 -4.46
CA LEU A 79 16.20 -7.86 -5.64
C LEU A 79 15.70 -9.08 -6.44
N TYR A 80 15.23 -10.11 -5.75
CA TYR A 80 14.95 -11.43 -6.34
C TYR A 80 13.55 -11.96 -6.05
N GLY A 81 12.72 -11.19 -5.32
CA GLY A 81 11.40 -11.63 -4.90
C GLY A 81 10.40 -11.71 -6.04
N GLY A 82 9.44 -12.61 -5.86
CA GLY A 82 8.30 -12.79 -6.73
C GLY A 82 7.14 -13.43 -5.98
N ALA A 83 5.94 -13.28 -6.52
CA ALA A 83 4.74 -13.87 -5.94
C ALA A 83 4.46 -15.29 -6.45
N LEU A 84 5.01 -15.69 -7.60
CA LEU A 84 4.77 -16.99 -8.23
C LEU A 84 6.08 -17.66 -8.65
N ALA A 85 6.43 -18.78 -8.00
CA ALA A 85 7.62 -19.57 -8.30
C ALA A 85 7.54 -20.23 -9.69
N SER A 86 6.34 -20.53 -10.15
CA SER A 86 6.08 -21.08 -11.49
C SER A 86 6.45 -20.15 -12.63
N MET A 87 6.49 -18.83 -12.37
CA MET A 87 6.80 -17.80 -13.37
C MET A 87 8.29 -17.47 -13.45
N ILE A 88 9.13 -18.07 -12.63
CA ILE A 88 10.59 -17.91 -12.72
C ILE A 88 11.09 -18.62 -13.98
N LYS A 89 11.55 -17.82 -14.96
CA LYS A 89 12.08 -18.33 -16.22
C LYS A 89 13.48 -18.92 -16.07
N GLU A 90 14.35 -18.20 -15.36
CA GLU A 90 15.71 -18.61 -15.07
C GLU A 90 15.91 -18.72 -13.57
N ASN A 91 16.24 -19.92 -13.09
CA ASN A 91 16.40 -20.17 -11.66
C ASN A 91 17.82 -19.82 -11.22
N HIS A 92 18.04 -18.58 -10.82
CA HIS A 92 19.34 -18.12 -10.34
C HIS A 92 19.73 -18.74 -9.01
N ILE A 93 21.03 -18.93 -8.80
CA ILE A 93 21.60 -19.30 -7.50
C ILE A 93 22.03 -18.01 -6.80
N ILE A 94 21.43 -17.75 -5.64
CA ILE A 94 21.64 -16.55 -4.85
C ILE A 94 22.53 -16.88 -3.67
N GLU A 95 23.50 -16.04 -3.38
CA GLU A 95 24.30 -16.10 -2.17
C GLU A 95 23.54 -15.40 -1.03
N VAL A 96 23.16 -16.19 -0.02
CA VAL A 96 22.38 -15.74 1.12
C VAL A 96 23.31 -15.60 2.32
N PRO A 97 23.48 -14.36 2.85
CA PRO A 97 24.22 -14.14 4.08
C PRO A 97 23.62 -14.93 5.23
N THR A 98 24.44 -15.40 6.16
CA THR A 98 23.97 -16.19 7.29
C THR A 98 24.20 -15.45 8.61
N VAL A 99 23.43 -15.80 9.64
CA VAL A 99 23.59 -15.24 10.98
C VAL A 99 24.89 -15.75 11.62
N GLY A 100 25.66 -14.82 12.21
CA GLY A 100 26.97 -15.09 12.80
C GLY A 100 28.08 -15.21 11.75
N ASP A 101 29.32 -15.53 12.17
CA ASP A 101 30.50 -15.61 11.29
C ASP A 101 30.53 -16.84 10.37
N ARG A 102 29.37 -17.27 9.88
CA ARG A 102 29.23 -18.42 8.97
C ARG A 102 29.34 -17.96 7.53
N LYS A 103 29.88 -18.84 6.68
CA LYS A 103 29.93 -18.57 5.23
C LYS A 103 28.54 -18.44 4.62
N PRO A 104 28.33 -17.53 3.65
CA PRO A 104 27.10 -17.42 2.89
C PRO A 104 26.68 -18.79 2.29
N ARG A 105 25.38 -19.01 2.18
CA ARG A 105 24.82 -20.22 1.58
C ARG A 105 24.31 -19.92 0.17
N LYS A 106 24.43 -20.91 -0.70
CA LYS A 106 23.83 -20.87 -2.02
C LYS A 106 22.42 -21.44 -1.96
N VAL A 107 21.44 -20.62 -2.36
CA VAL A 107 20.03 -21.01 -2.40
C VAL A 107 19.48 -20.70 -3.78
N SER A 108 18.60 -21.52 -4.32
CA SER A 108 17.94 -21.22 -5.58
C SER A 108 16.87 -20.14 -5.38
N GLN A 109 16.76 -19.24 -6.34
CA GLN A 109 15.72 -18.20 -6.34
C GLN A 109 14.31 -18.80 -6.19
N ARG A 110 14.06 -19.95 -6.79
CA ARG A 110 12.77 -20.65 -6.70
C ARG A 110 12.37 -20.94 -5.24
N ILE A 111 13.28 -21.49 -4.42
CA ILE A 111 13.01 -21.76 -3.00
C ILE A 111 12.66 -20.47 -2.25
N MET A 112 13.36 -19.38 -2.55
CA MET A 112 13.08 -18.08 -1.95
C MET A 112 11.69 -17.58 -2.34
N VAL A 113 11.35 -17.68 -3.62
CA VAL A 113 10.04 -17.24 -4.11
C VAL A 113 8.91 -18.13 -3.58
N GLU A 114 9.11 -19.44 -3.43
CA GLU A 114 8.13 -20.35 -2.81
C GLU A 114 7.77 -19.93 -1.37
N ILE A 115 8.73 -19.41 -0.61
CA ILE A 115 8.46 -18.87 0.74
C ILE A 115 7.59 -17.61 0.66
N LEU A 116 7.92 -16.70 -0.27
CA LEU A 116 7.15 -15.45 -0.46
C LEU A 116 5.75 -15.72 -1.00
N GLU A 117 5.63 -16.67 -1.96
CA GLU A 117 4.40 -17.13 -2.57
C GLU A 117 3.39 -17.59 -1.52
N ALA A 118 3.82 -18.48 -0.62
CA ALA A 118 2.95 -19.02 0.43
C ALA A 118 2.34 -17.91 1.33
N ARG A 119 3.15 -16.93 1.72
CA ARG A 119 2.65 -15.81 2.55
C ARG A 119 1.79 -14.84 1.75
N MET A 120 2.17 -14.52 0.52
CA MET A 120 1.41 -13.60 -0.30
C MET A 120 0.04 -14.17 -0.66
N GLU A 121 0.01 -15.46 -1.01
CA GLU A 121 -1.25 -16.16 -1.26
C GLU A 121 -2.17 -16.15 -0.03
N GLU A 122 -1.64 -16.40 1.17
CA GLU A 122 -2.40 -16.32 2.42
C GLU A 122 -3.03 -14.94 2.62
N ILE A 123 -2.25 -13.86 2.44
CA ILE A 123 -2.75 -12.49 2.56
C ILE A 123 -3.90 -12.26 1.57
N LEU A 124 -3.69 -12.58 0.30
CA LEU A 124 -4.71 -12.37 -0.75
C LEU A 124 -5.96 -13.23 -0.51
N GLN A 125 -5.82 -14.47 -0.03
CA GLN A 125 -6.96 -15.32 0.32
C GLN A 125 -7.77 -14.75 1.49
N MET A 126 -7.12 -14.17 2.51
CA MET A 126 -7.79 -13.49 3.62
C MET A 126 -8.60 -12.28 3.11
N VAL A 127 -8.02 -11.48 2.22
CA VAL A 127 -8.71 -10.37 1.58
C VAL A 127 -9.91 -10.87 0.76
N ASN A 128 -9.73 -11.92 -0.05
CA ASN A 128 -10.79 -12.49 -0.88
C ASN A 128 -11.96 -13.03 -0.04
N LYS A 129 -11.65 -13.69 1.07
CA LYS A 129 -12.66 -14.13 2.04
C LYS A 129 -13.44 -12.94 2.62
N ASN A 130 -12.77 -11.84 2.93
CA ASN A 130 -13.43 -10.63 3.44
C ASN A 130 -14.28 -9.96 2.35
N ILE A 131 -13.79 -9.84 1.12
CA ILE A 131 -14.58 -9.36 -0.04
C ILE A 131 -15.86 -10.19 -0.19
N SER A 132 -15.75 -11.51 -0.10
CA SER A 132 -16.91 -12.42 -0.21
C SER A 132 -17.90 -12.21 0.92
N ALA A 133 -17.41 -12.03 2.15
CA ALA A 133 -18.24 -11.79 3.34
C ALA A 133 -18.90 -10.40 3.35
N SER A 134 -18.34 -9.41 2.64
CA SER A 134 -18.87 -8.04 2.58
C SER A 134 -20.23 -7.94 1.87
N GLY A 135 -20.60 -8.93 1.07
CA GLY A 135 -21.80 -8.90 0.21
C GLY A 135 -21.66 -8.07 -1.06
N TYR A 136 -20.48 -7.51 -1.33
CA TYR A 136 -20.23 -6.67 -2.53
C TYR A 136 -19.45 -7.38 -3.63
N ARG A 137 -19.06 -8.65 -3.45
CA ARG A 137 -18.30 -9.42 -4.44
C ARG A 137 -18.85 -9.28 -5.87
N ASN A 138 -20.15 -9.47 -6.05
CA ASN A 138 -20.82 -9.42 -7.35
C ASN A 138 -21.03 -8.00 -7.89
N ARG A 139 -20.53 -6.99 -7.21
CA ARG A 139 -20.59 -5.58 -7.62
C ARG A 139 -19.24 -5.01 -7.99
N ILE A 140 -18.17 -5.80 -7.92
CA ILE A 140 -16.80 -5.41 -8.27
C ILE A 140 -16.59 -5.66 -9.77
N ASN A 141 -17.28 -4.89 -10.62
CA ASN A 141 -17.26 -5.10 -12.07
C ASN A 141 -16.00 -4.52 -12.73
N ALA A 142 -15.36 -3.52 -12.13
CA ALA A 142 -14.11 -2.95 -12.60
C ALA A 142 -12.86 -3.74 -12.11
N GLY A 143 -13.07 -4.78 -11.28
CA GLY A 143 -11.99 -5.64 -10.80
C GLY A 143 -11.26 -5.08 -9.58
N ILE A 144 -9.99 -5.47 -9.44
CA ILE A 144 -9.14 -5.18 -8.29
C ILE A 144 -8.05 -4.18 -8.68
N VAL A 145 -7.77 -3.24 -7.80
CA VAL A 145 -6.61 -2.34 -7.90
C VAL A 145 -5.69 -2.61 -6.71
N LEU A 146 -4.48 -3.09 -7.00
CA LEU A 146 -3.44 -3.29 -5.99
C LEU A 146 -2.55 -2.06 -5.91
N THR A 147 -2.24 -1.61 -4.71
CA THR A 147 -1.29 -0.53 -4.45
C THR A 147 -0.48 -0.79 -3.19
N GLY A 148 0.33 0.18 -2.74
CA GLY A 148 1.26 -0.02 -1.64
C GLY A 148 2.60 -0.58 -2.08
N GLY A 149 3.56 -0.58 -1.16
CA GLY A 149 4.94 -1.00 -1.48
C GLY A 149 5.07 -2.46 -1.90
N THR A 150 4.25 -3.33 -1.31
CA THR A 150 4.27 -4.78 -1.60
C THR A 150 3.64 -5.11 -2.96
N ALA A 151 2.81 -4.22 -3.52
CA ALA A 151 2.29 -4.38 -4.88
C ALA A 151 3.37 -4.31 -5.98
N LEU A 152 4.62 -3.98 -5.62
CA LEU A 152 5.77 -4.03 -6.52
C LEU A 152 6.41 -5.41 -6.61
N LEU A 153 5.95 -6.40 -5.84
CA LEU A 153 6.45 -7.77 -5.93
C LEU A 153 6.19 -8.33 -7.33
N ALA A 154 7.20 -8.92 -7.95
CA ALA A 154 7.06 -9.46 -9.31
C ALA A 154 5.95 -10.53 -9.37
N ASN A 155 5.17 -10.52 -10.43
CA ASN A 155 4.06 -11.46 -10.68
C ASN A 155 2.93 -11.44 -9.64
N ILE A 156 2.79 -10.36 -8.87
CA ILE A 156 1.70 -10.23 -7.89
C ILE A 156 0.33 -10.08 -8.58
N VAL A 157 0.29 -9.48 -9.76
CA VAL A 157 -0.95 -9.32 -10.54
C VAL A 157 -1.50 -10.68 -10.93
N GLU A 158 -0.65 -11.54 -11.49
CA GLU A 158 -1.03 -12.88 -11.93
C GLU A 158 -1.48 -13.76 -10.75
N MET A 159 -0.81 -13.66 -9.61
CA MET A 159 -1.25 -14.35 -8.39
C MET A 159 -2.63 -13.81 -7.92
N ALA A 160 -2.78 -12.51 -7.89
CA ALA A 160 -4.03 -11.89 -7.46
C ALA A 160 -5.19 -12.25 -8.39
N GLU A 161 -4.99 -12.27 -9.70
CA GLU A 161 -6.00 -12.73 -10.66
C GLU A 161 -6.42 -14.18 -10.41
N GLN A 162 -5.47 -15.06 -10.09
CA GLN A 162 -5.77 -16.44 -9.73
C GLN A 162 -6.59 -16.55 -8.43
N VAL A 163 -6.25 -15.75 -7.41
CA VAL A 163 -6.93 -15.80 -6.11
C VAL A 163 -8.31 -15.15 -6.15
N PHE A 164 -8.44 -14.01 -6.82
CA PHE A 164 -9.69 -13.25 -6.85
C PHE A 164 -10.66 -13.68 -7.97
N ASP A 165 -10.16 -14.33 -9.02
CA ASP A 165 -10.94 -14.59 -10.24
C ASP A 165 -11.61 -13.30 -10.77
N LEU A 166 -10.83 -12.23 -10.82
CA LEU A 166 -11.21 -10.90 -11.30
C LEU A 166 -10.00 -10.25 -11.98
N PRO A 167 -10.22 -9.31 -12.92
CA PRO A 167 -9.15 -8.51 -13.50
C PRO A 167 -8.42 -7.71 -12.41
N VAL A 168 -7.09 -7.68 -12.48
CA VAL A 168 -6.25 -6.96 -11.52
C VAL A 168 -5.32 -5.98 -12.24
N ARG A 169 -5.14 -4.80 -11.67
CA ARG A 169 -4.12 -3.85 -12.10
C ARG A 169 -3.37 -3.25 -10.93
N ILE A 170 -2.16 -2.74 -11.19
CA ILE A 170 -1.43 -1.94 -10.22
C ILE A 170 -1.93 -0.48 -10.26
N GLY A 171 -2.17 0.09 -9.09
CA GLY A 171 -2.51 1.50 -8.90
C GLY A 171 -1.26 2.34 -8.71
N TYR A 172 -1.04 3.29 -9.61
CA TYR A 172 0.02 4.30 -9.50
C TYR A 172 -0.59 5.65 -9.17
N PRO A 173 0.09 6.51 -8.39
CA PRO A 173 -0.40 7.85 -8.07
C PRO A 173 -0.64 8.69 -9.33
N GLN A 174 -1.76 9.40 -9.34
CA GLN A 174 -2.19 10.32 -10.40
C GLN A 174 -2.71 11.63 -9.78
N GLY A 175 -3.00 12.62 -10.62
CA GLY A 175 -3.68 13.84 -10.20
C GLY A 175 -2.79 14.93 -9.59
N VAL A 176 -1.48 14.75 -9.58
CA VAL A 176 -0.48 15.73 -9.14
C VAL A 176 0.46 16.09 -10.29
N GLY A 177 0.95 17.34 -10.31
CA GLY A 177 1.95 17.82 -11.25
C GLY A 177 3.34 17.93 -10.62
N GLY A 178 4.35 18.33 -11.40
CA GLY A 178 5.72 18.54 -10.94
C GLY A 178 6.65 17.39 -11.29
N ARG A 179 7.61 17.07 -10.41
CA ARG A 179 8.58 15.94 -10.60
C ARG A 179 7.87 14.62 -10.33
N ILE A 180 7.09 14.16 -11.29
CA ILE A 180 6.22 12.97 -11.18
C ILE A 180 7.05 11.70 -11.01
N GLU A 181 8.27 11.64 -11.55
CA GLU A 181 9.13 10.46 -11.52
C GLU A 181 9.44 9.98 -10.10
N ASP A 182 9.65 10.92 -9.17
CA ASP A 182 9.99 10.61 -7.78
C ASP A 182 8.81 10.01 -6.99
N ILE A 183 7.58 10.28 -7.40
CA ILE A 183 6.35 9.88 -6.70
C ILE A 183 5.51 8.86 -7.47
N ARG A 184 5.90 8.51 -8.71
CA ARG A 184 5.18 7.53 -9.55
C ARG A 184 5.49 6.09 -9.11
N SER A 185 5.20 5.80 -7.85
CA SER A 185 5.35 4.47 -7.27
C SER A 185 4.13 4.13 -6.42
N PRO A 186 3.65 2.89 -6.42
CA PRO A 186 2.58 2.45 -5.51
C PRO A 186 2.88 2.73 -4.03
N ARG A 187 4.15 2.89 -3.65
CA ARG A 187 4.56 3.29 -2.29
C ARG A 187 4.10 4.69 -1.89
N CYS A 188 3.81 5.55 -2.87
CA CYS A 188 3.51 6.95 -2.64
C CYS A 188 2.00 7.27 -2.67
N THR A 189 1.15 6.27 -2.90
CA THR A 189 -0.29 6.47 -3.16
C THR A 189 -1.01 7.15 -2.02
N THR A 190 -0.81 6.69 -0.79
CA THR A 190 -1.40 7.30 0.41
C THR A 190 -0.92 8.73 0.59
N GLY A 191 0.38 8.99 0.47
CA GLY A 191 0.96 10.33 0.59
C GLY A 191 0.42 11.31 -0.46
N VAL A 192 0.37 10.89 -1.73
CA VAL A 192 -0.21 11.67 -2.83
C VAL A 192 -1.71 11.89 -2.60
N GLY A 193 -2.41 10.85 -2.16
CA GLY A 193 -3.84 10.93 -1.83
C GLY A 193 -4.15 11.92 -0.72
N LEU A 194 -3.33 11.99 0.32
CA LEU A 194 -3.46 12.98 1.40
C LEU A 194 -3.25 14.41 0.89
N VAL A 195 -2.30 14.64 -0.01
CA VAL A 195 -2.11 15.95 -0.66
C VAL A 195 -3.34 16.34 -1.48
N LEU A 196 -3.88 15.40 -2.27
CA LEU A 196 -5.10 15.61 -3.06
C LEU A 196 -6.32 15.87 -2.16
N TYR A 197 -6.43 15.14 -1.05
CA TYR A 197 -7.48 15.35 -0.05
C TYR A 197 -7.40 16.76 0.55
N GLY A 198 -6.23 17.13 1.05
CA GLY A 198 -5.99 18.45 1.64
C GLY A 198 -6.22 19.61 0.66
N SER A 199 -5.92 19.43 -0.62
CA SER A 199 -6.16 20.44 -1.65
C SER A 199 -7.64 20.67 -1.96
N LYS A 200 -8.49 19.65 -1.75
CA LYS A 200 -9.95 19.73 -1.93
C LYS A 200 -10.67 20.21 -0.66
N ALA A 201 -10.13 19.90 0.51
CA ALA A 201 -10.60 20.45 1.75
C ALA A 201 -10.38 21.97 1.67
N LYS A 202 -11.47 22.75 1.63
CA LYS A 202 -11.39 24.21 1.65
C LYS A 202 -10.43 24.61 2.76
N THR A 203 -9.37 25.30 2.40
CA THR A 203 -8.27 25.79 3.22
C THR A 203 -8.73 26.03 4.66
N TYR A 204 -8.29 25.19 5.58
CA TYR A 204 -8.40 25.47 7.01
C TYR A 204 -7.52 26.70 7.24
N VAL A 205 -8.13 27.88 7.22
CA VAL A 205 -7.53 29.09 7.75
C VAL A 205 -7.61 28.90 9.28
N PRO A 206 -6.49 28.73 10.00
CA PRO A 206 -6.51 28.75 11.43
C PRO A 206 -7.17 30.07 11.82
N LYS A 207 -8.33 30.05 12.49
CA LYS A 207 -8.80 31.23 13.19
C LYS A 207 -7.66 31.63 14.10
N GLU A 208 -7.01 32.74 13.82
CA GLU A 208 -6.09 33.34 14.77
C GLU A 208 -6.82 33.34 16.11
N ARG A 209 -6.31 32.62 17.08
CA ARG A 209 -6.73 32.78 18.47
C ARG A 209 -6.38 34.25 18.79
N GLY A 210 -7.35 35.12 18.69
CA GLY A 210 -7.25 36.48 19.16
C GLY A 210 -6.73 36.39 20.61
N GLY A 211 -5.45 36.63 20.79
CA GLY A 211 -4.84 36.69 22.09
C GLY A 211 -5.54 37.81 22.84
N VAL A 212 -5.90 37.59 24.11
CA VAL A 212 -6.54 38.53 25.02
C VAL A 212 -5.69 39.83 25.21
N PHE A 213 -4.51 39.90 24.57
CA PHE A 213 -3.56 41.04 24.64
C PHE A 213 -3.66 42.05 23.49
N SER A 214 -4.60 41.92 22.54
CA SER A 214 -4.74 42.92 21.45
C SER A 214 -5.60 44.14 21.84
N ARG A 215 -5.89 44.35 23.11
CA ARG A 215 -6.70 45.51 23.61
C ARG A 215 -5.90 46.61 24.32
N PHE A 216 -4.60 46.70 24.17
CA PHE A 216 -3.86 47.88 24.54
C PHE A 216 -3.52 48.65 23.26
N SER A 217 -4.37 49.61 22.93
CA SER A 217 -4.12 50.58 21.87
C SER A 217 -2.95 51.50 22.28
N ARG A 218 -2.09 51.83 21.31
CA ARG A 218 -0.90 52.66 21.42
C ARG A 218 -1.16 54.14 21.77
N ASP A 219 -2.38 54.48 22.16
CA ASP A 219 -2.78 55.88 22.35
C ASP A 219 -2.76 56.35 23.82
N GLU A 220 -2.41 55.53 24.80
CA GLU A 220 -2.38 55.97 26.20
C GLU A 220 -0.98 56.27 26.76
N LEU A 221 0.05 56.34 25.92
CA LEU A 221 1.42 56.67 26.36
C LEU A 221 1.87 58.08 25.97
N LYS A 222 0.96 59.00 25.75
CA LYS A 222 1.29 60.43 25.51
C LYS A 222 0.54 61.40 26.43
N GLN A 223 0.43 61.07 27.69
CA GLN A 223 0.11 62.08 28.74
C GLN A 223 0.66 61.58 30.07
N HIS A 224 1.95 61.89 30.31
CA HIS A 224 2.50 62.42 31.58
C HIS A 224 3.97 62.67 31.35
#